data_f14830e689543f1e53156711f87e21cc
#
_entry.id   f14830e689543f1e53156711f87e21cc
#
_cell.length_a   1.000
_cell.length_b   1.000
_cell.length_c   1.000
_cell.angle_alpha   90.00
_cell.angle_beta   90.00
_cell.angle_gamma   90.00
#
_symmetry.space_group_name_H-M   'P 1'
#
loop_
_entity.id
_entity.type
_entity.pdbx_description
1 polymer ?
#
loop_
_entity_poly.entity_id
_entity_poly.type
_entity_poly.pdbx_seq_one_letter_code
_entity_poly.pdbx_strand_id
1 'polypeptide(L)'
;MRFINAIDGLIAKLENILIIILLSLMVVVSFLQVILRNLFDTGILWADPFLRYVVLWIAFIGASLATREDRHINIDIFTRLLSPGLRKFSSVITNFFASVVCLLLLRASIDFVKMEIEFPSVVFLGLKNWMLELIIPIGFGLMSLRFLFRAVKVAFIKNIF
;
A
#
# COMPACT_ATOMS: atom_id res chain seq x y z
N MET A 1 2.54 -10.17 -21.68
CA MET A 1 1.91 -8.89 -21.25
C MET A 1 0.43 -9.00 -20.93
N ARG A 2 -0.45 -9.63 -21.72
CA ARG A 2 -1.89 -9.77 -21.38
C ARG A 2 -2.14 -10.48 -20.06
N PHE A 3 -1.40 -11.55 -19.76
CA PHE A 3 -1.55 -12.33 -18.51
C PHE A 3 -1.17 -11.53 -17.27
N ILE A 4 -0.05 -10.78 -17.32
CA ILE A 4 0.41 -9.93 -16.20
C ILE A 4 -0.60 -8.81 -15.93
N ASN A 5 -1.14 -8.16 -16.97
CA ASN A 5 -2.16 -7.13 -16.81
C ASN A 5 -3.49 -7.69 -16.26
N ALA A 6 -3.84 -8.94 -16.57
CA ALA A 6 -5.02 -9.59 -16.03
C ALA A 6 -4.87 -9.89 -14.52
N ILE A 7 -3.70 -10.41 -14.10
CA ILE A 7 -3.40 -10.66 -12.68
C ILE A 7 -3.37 -9.34 -11.88
N ASP A 8 -2.66 -8.32 -12.38
CA ASP A 8 -2.63 -7.01 -11.73
C ASP A 8 -4.03 -6.37 -11.65
N GLY A 9 -4.87 -6.57 -12.67
CA GLY A 9 -6.27 -6.15 -12.67
C GLY A 9 -7.12 -6.84 -11.60
N LEU A 10 -6.90 -8.15 -11.39
CA LEU A 10 -7.58 -8.91 -10.35
C LEU A 10 -7.15 -8.47 -8.94
N ILE A 11 -5.84 -8.32 -8.74
CA ILE A 11 -5.27 -7.83 -7.48
C ILE A 11 -5.85 -6.45 -7.14
N ALA A 12 -5.86 -5.52 -8.09
CA ALA A 12 -6.41 -4.18 -7.85
C ALA A 12 -7.91 -4.18 -7.56
N LYS A 13 -8.69 -5.09 -8.15
CA LYS A 13 -10.11 -5.24 -7.81
C LYS A 13 -10.29 -5.72 -6.38
N LEU A 14 -9.48 -6.67 -5.93
CA LEU A 14 -9.46 -7.15 -4.54
C LEU A 14 -9.02 -6.03 -3.58
N GLU A 15 -7.96 -5.29 -3.91
CA GLU A 15 -7.49 -4.13 -3.15
C GLU A 15 -8.61 -3.08 -2.97
N ASN A 16 -9.33 -2.73 -4.02
CA ASN A 16 -10.45 -1.78 -3.96
C ASN A 16 -11.57 -2.27 -3.04
N ILE A 17 -11.98 -3.54 -3.16
CA ILE A 17 -13.01 -4.12 -2.30
C ILE A 17 -12.54 -4.09 -0.84
N LEU A 18 -11.29 -4.49 -0.57
CA LEU A 18 -10.71 -4.48 0.77
C LEU A 18 -10.69 -3.07 1.37
N ILE A 19 -10.28 -2.05 0.61
CA ILE A 19 -10.29 -0.66 1.09
C ILE A 19 -11.69 -0.22 1.49
N ILE A 20 -12.70 -0.50 0.66
CA ILE A 20 -14.09 -0.12 0.96
C ILE A 20 -14.57 -0.81 2.25
N ILE A 21 -14.30 -2.10 2.41
CA ILE A 21 -14.69 -2.86 3.60
C ILE A 21 -13.97 -2.31 4.84
N LEU A 22 -12.64 -2.12 4.77
CA LEU A 22 -11.85 -1.64 5.89
C LEU A 22 -12.22 -0.21 6.30
N LEU A 23 -12.46 0.69 5.33
CA LEU A 23 -12.92 2.05 5.62
C LEU A 23 -14.31 2.04 6.27
N SER A 24 -15.25 1.27 5.73
CA SER A 24 -16.59 1.16 6.31
C SER A 24 -16.54 0.62 7.73
N LEU A 25 -15.74 -0.42 7.96
CA LEU A 25 -15.55 -1.02 9.28
C LEU A 25 -14.90 -0.02 10.25
N MET A 26 -13.88 0.71 9.80
CA MET A 26 -13.21 1.74 10.59
C MET A 26 -14.20 2.83 11.02
N VAL A 27 -15.03 3.33 10.11
CA VAL A 27 -16.04 4.36 10.42
C VAL A 27 -17.06 3.83 11.43
N VAL A 28 -17.59 2.62 11.23
CA VAL A 28 -18.60 2.03 12.12
C VAL A 28 -18.02 1.81 13.52
N VAL A 29 -16.83 1.20 13.63
CA VAL A 29 -16.21 0.92 14.93
C VAL A 29 -15.84 2.23 15.65
N SER A 30 -15.28 3.21 14.94
CA SER A 30 -14.94 4.52 15.52
C SER A 30 -16.19 5.24 16.02
N PHE A 31 -17.27 5.25 15.24
CA PHE A 31 -18.52 5.86 15.61
C PHE A 31 -19.14 5.20 16.84
N LEU A 32 -19.15 3.86 16.87
CA LEU A 32 -19.64 3.10 18.03
C LEU A 32 -18.82 3.41 19.29
N GLN A 33 -17.48 3.49 19.14
CA GLN A 33 -16.58 3.83 20.24
C GLN A 33 -16.88 5.22 20.81
N VAL A 34 -17.12 6.22 19.95
CA VAL A 34 -17.49 7.58 20.37
C VAL A 34 -18.84 7.58 21.13
N ILE A 35 -19.84 6.86 20.63
CA ILE A 35 -21.14 6.75 21.29
C ILE A 35 -21.00 6.12 22.67
N LEU A 36 -20.33 4.97 22.77
CA LEU A 36 -20.15 4.26 24.03
C LEU A 36 -19.41 5.12 25.07
N ARG A 37 -18.41 5.87 24.62
CA ARG A 37 -17.61 6.72 25.48
C ARG A 37 -18.36 7.96 25.98
N ASN A 38 -19.21 8.56 25.13
CA ASN A 38 -19.93 9.79 25.48
C ASN A 38 -21.25 9.56 26.22
N LEU A 39 -21.96 8.44 25.93
CA LEU A 39 -23.27 8.19 26.52
C LEU A 39 -23.23 7.21 27.69
N PHE A 40 -22.23 6.32 27.72
CA PHE A 40 -22.16 5.23 28.69
C PHE A 40 -20.89 5.24 29.55
N ASP A 41 -19.99 6.23 29.35
CA ASP A 41 -18.69 6.33 30.03
C ASP A 41 -17.88 5.01 29.94
N THR A 42 -18.13 4.20 28.91
CA THR A 42 -17.48 2.91 28.65
C THR A 42 -16.83 2.94 27.26
N GLY A 43 -15.88 2.02 27.03
CA GLY A 43 -15.24 1.88 25.72
C GLY A 43 -14.90 0.43 25.44
N ILE A 44 -14.78 0.10 24.17
CA ILE A 44 -14.34 -1.23 23.72
C ILE A 44 -12.81 -1.24 23.77
N LEU A 45 -12.23 -1.97 24.71
CA LEU A 45 -10.77 -1.99 24.97
C LEU A 45 -9.93 -2.40 23.76
N TRP A 46 -10.45 -3.27 22.93
CA TRP A 46 -9.75 -3.75 21.73
C TRP A 46 -9.95 -2.86 20.50
N ALA A 47 -10.88 -1.89 20.53
CA ALA A 47 -11.20 -1.07 19.35
C ALA A 47 -10.04 -0.17 18.94
N ASP A 48 -9.38 0.48 19.89
CA ASP A 48 -8.26 1.39 19.58
C ASP A 48 -7.06 0.66 18.94
N PRO A 49 -6.55 -0.48 19.49
CA PRO A 49 -5.54 -1.27 18.80
C PRO A 49 -5.99 -1.76 17.43
N PHE A 50 -7.22 -2.25 17.29
CA PHE A 50 -7.78 -2.71 16.03
C PHE A 50 -7.78 -1.61 14.97
N LEU A 51 -8.27 -0.41 15.30
CA LEU A 51 -8.34 0.72 14.38
C LEU A 51 -6.95 1.15 13.88
N ARG A 52 -5.92 1.08 14.71
CA ARG A 52 -4.53 1.37 14.29
C ARG A 52 -4.06 0.43 13.18
N TYR A 53 -4.32 -0.87 13.31
CA TYR A 53 -3.96 -1.83 12.27
C TYR A 53 -4.83 -1.70 11.02
N VAL A 54 -6.11 -1.37 11.15
CA VAL A 54 -6.98 -1.09 10.00
C VAL A 54 -6.44 0.10 9.20
N VAL A 55 -6.02 1.18 9.85
CA VAL A 55 -5.38 2.34 9.19
C VAL A 55 -4.10 1.92 8.48
N LEU A 56 -3.27 1.09 9.12
CA LEU A 56 -2.04 0.56 8.52
C LEU A 56 -2.35 -0.21 7.22
N TRP A 57 -3.33 -1.10 7.25
CA TRP A 57 -3.76 -1.87 6.09
C TRP A 57 -4.30 -0.99 4.96
N ILE A 58 -5.17 -0.02 5.28
CA ILE A 58 -5.70 0.94 4.30
C ILE A 58 -4.56 1.73 3.66
N ALA A 59 -3.57 2.17 4.44
CA ALA A 59 -2.43 2.94 3.94
C ALA A 59 -1.60 2.13 2.93
N PHE A 60 -1.24 0.88 3.24
CA PHE A 60 -0.43 0.04 2.36
C PHE A 60 -1.20 -0.41 1.10
N ILE A 61 -2.46 -0.81 1.25
CA ILE A 61 -3.31 -1.21 0.11
C ILE A 61 -3.56 0.02 -0.79
N GLY A 62 -3.86 1.18 -0.20
CA GLY A 62 -4.06 2.44 -0.93
C GLY A 62 -2.80 2.90 -1.67
N ALA A 63 -1.62 2.81 -1.03
CA ALA A 63 -0.34 3.13 -1.66
C ALA A 63 -0.04 2.18 -2.84
N SER A 64 -0.30 0.88 -2.66
CA SER A 64 -0.17 -0.12 -3.72
C SER A 64 -1.07 0.19 -4.92
N LEU A 65 -2.34 0.53 -4.66
CA LEU A 65 -3.30 0.91 -5.70
C LEU A 65 -2.92 2.22 -6.40
N ALA A 66 -2.48 3.23 -5.66
CA ALA A 66 -2.01 4.50 -6.22
C ALA A 66 -0.81 4.31 -7.16
N THR A 67 0.08 3.35 -6.85
CA THR A 67 1.19 2.98 -7.73
C THR A 67 0.70 2.43 -9.07
N ARG A 68 -0.42 1.69 -9.08
CA ARG A 68 -1.02 1.15 -10.31
C ARG A 68 -1.66 2.22 -11.17
N GLU A 69 -2.42 3.15 -10.57
CA GLU A 69 -3.26 4.12 -11.29
C GLU A 69 -2.50 5.32 -11.88
N ASP A 70 -1.18 5.33 -11.79
CA ASP A 70 -0.34 6.46 -12.28
C ASP A 70 -0.57 7.78 -11.50
N ARG A 71 -1.30 7.71 -10.39
CA ARG A 71 -1.63 8.87 -9.56
C ARG A 71 -0.50 9.30 -8.62
N HIS A 72 0.70 8.71 -8.74
CA HIS A 72 1.85 9.42 -8.22
C HIS A 72 1.85 10.77 -8.92
N ILE A 73 1.76 11.80 -8.10
CA ILE A 73 1.80 13.21 -8.50
C ILE A 73 2.97 13.35 -9.49
N ASN A 74 2.72 12.98 -10.74
CA ASN A 74 3.52 13.48 -11.81
C ASN A 74 3.36 14.98 -11.69
N ILE A 75 4.42 15.66 -11.33
CA ILE A 75 4.47 17.10 -11.48
C ILE A 75 4.38 17.33 -12.98
N ASP A 76 3.14 17.21 -13.50
CA ASP A 76 2.80 17.29 -14.93
C ASP A 76 3.28 18.62 -15.53
N ILE A 77 3.50 19.61 -14.67
CA ILE A 77 4.02 20.91 -15.04
C ILE A 77 5.46 20.79 -15.55
N PHE A 78 6.33 20.02 -14.89
CA PHE A 78 7.71 19.81 -15.34
C PHE A 78 7.81 18.87 -16.53
N THR A 79 6.98 17.82 -16.57
CA THR A 79 7.02 16.85 -17.66
C THR A 79 6.46 17.40 -18.98
N ARG A 80 5.58 18.41 -18.94
CA ARG A 80 5.08 19.12 -20.14
C ARG A 80 6.13 20.01 -20.79
N LEU A 81 7.12 20.48 -20.05
CA LEU A 81 8.24 21.30 -20.54
C LEU A 81 9.39 20.47 -21.12
N LEU A 82 9.41 19.16 -20.91
CA LEU A 82 10.45 18.26 -21.36
C LEU A 82 10.14 17.71 -22.77
N SER A 83 11.19 17.57 -23.59
CA SER A 83 11.08 16.86 -24.86
C SER A 83 10.64 15.40 -24.65
N PRO A 84 9.94 14.75 -25.63
CA PRO A 84 9.43 13.39 -25.47
C PRO A 84 10.48 12.36 -25.05
N GLY A 85 11.72 12.53 -25.51
CA GLY A 85 12.84 11.66 -25.14
C GLY A 85 13.26 11.82 -23.67
N LEU A 86 13.39 13.05 -23.19
CA LEU A 86 13.73 13.36 -21.81
C LEU A 86 12.63 12.91 -20.83
N ARG A 87 11.37 13.06 -21.23
CA ARG A 87 10.21 12.58 -20.46
C ARG A 87 10.24 11.07 -20.27
N LYS A 88 10.54 10.32 -21.33
CA LYS A 88 10.68 8.86 -21.28
C LYS A 88 11.83 8.45 -20.36
N PHE A 89 13.00 9.08 -20.51
CA PHE A 89 14.19 8.79 -19.72
C PHE A 89 13.96 9.08 -18.24
N SER A 90 13.42 10.24 -17.90
CA SER A 90 13.06 10.61 -16.53
C SER A 90 12.09 9.62 -15.91
N SER A 91 11.03 9.23 -16.64
CA SER A 91 10.04 8.25 -16.15
C SER A 91 10.67 6.89 -15.85
N VAL A 92 11.58 6.40 -16.70
CA VAL A 92 12.28 5.12 -16.45
C VAL A 92 13.14 5.20 -15.20
N ILE A 93 13.94 6.26 -15.05
CA ILE A 93 14.82 6.45 -13.89
C ILE A 93 13.98 6.55 -12.61
N THR A 94 12.93 7.37 -12.59
CA THR A 94 12.09 7.56 -11.41
C THR A 94 11.43 6.26 -10.97
N ASN A 95 10.84 5.51 -11.91
CA ASN A 95 10.20 4.23 -11.58
C ASN A 95 11.23 3.18 -11.13
N PHE A 96 12.41 3.15 -11.75
CA PHE A 96 13.50 2.25 -11.32
C PHE A 96 13.98 2.60 -9.91
N PHE A 97 14.24 3.87 -9.65
CA PHE A 97 14.65 4.34 -8.32
C PHE A 97 13.60 4.02 -7.25
N ALA A 98 12.32 4.30 -7.53
CA ALA A 98 11.21 3.97 -6.64
C ALA A 98 11.14 2.46 -6.35
N SER A 99 11.36 1.61 -7.36
CA SER A 99 11.43 0.16 -7.18
C SER A 99 12.56 -0.26 -6.25
N VAL A 100 13.76 0.32 -6.42
CA VAL A 100 14.93 0.04 -5.55
C VAL A 100 14.65 0.45 -4.11
N VAL A 101 14.08 1.64 -3.88
CA VAL A 101 13.71 2.10 -2.54
C VAL A 101 12.69 1.15 -1.90
N CYS A 102 11.65 0.74 -2.65
CA CYS A 102 10.67 -0.22 -2.16
C CYS A 102 11.30 -1.59 -1.84
N LEU A 103 12.32 -2.05 -2.58
CA LEU A 103 13.05 -3.28 -2.28
C LEU A 103 13.86 -3.18 -0.98
N LEU A 104 14.52 -2.04 -0.75
CA LEU A 104 15.24 -1.80 0.51
C LEU A 104 14.28 -1.79 1.70
N LEU A 105 13.13 -1.12 1.56
CA LEU A 105 12.08 -1.09 2.58
C LEU A 105 11.43 -2.47 2.79
N LEU A 106 11.25 -3.25 1.73
CA LEU A 106 10.80 -4.65 1.81
C LEU A 106 11.74 -5.47 2.67
N ARG A 107 13.06 -5.36 2.44
CA ARG A 107 14.06 -6.09 3.23
C ARG A 107 13.98 -5.68 4.71
N ALA A 108 13.98 -4.39 4.99
CA ALA A 108 13.86 -3.86 6.35
C ALA A 108 12.56 -4.31 7.04
N SER A 109 11.43 -4.33 6.31
CA SER A 109 10.14 -4.79 6.85
C SER A 109 10.09 -6.29 7.13
N ILE A 110 10.79 -7.11 6.33
CA ILE A 110 10.93 -8.54 6.61
C ILE A 110 11.73 -8.76 7.90
N ASP A 111 12.83 -8.02 8.09
CA ASP A 111 13.64 -8.13 9.30
C ASP A 111 12.86 -7.62 10.53
N PHE A 112 12.06 -6.56 10.37
CA PHE A 112 11.12 -6.10 11.40
C PHE A 112 10.10 -7.18 11.80
N VAL A 113 9.41 -7.80 10.83
CA VAL A 113 8.43 -8.86 11.14
C VAL A 113 9.09 -10.09 11.78
N LYS A 114 10.32 -10.44 11.39
CA LYS A 114 11.06 -11.54 12.06
C LYS A 114 11.30 -11.24 13.53
N MET A 115 11.71 -10.01 13.85
CA MET A 115 11.90 -9.58 15.25
C MET A 115 10.59 -9.67 16.06
N GLU A 116 9.46 -9.28 15.45
CA GLU A 116 8.13 -9.39 16.09
C GLU A 116 7.64 -10.85 16.23
N ILE A 117 8.17 -11.77 15.43
CA ILE A 117 7.92 -13.21 15.59
C ILE A 117 8.70 -13.76 16.80
N GLU A 118 9.92 -13.28 17.05
CA GLU A 118 10.74 -13.71 18.19
C GLU A 118 10.16 -13.20 19.52
N PHE A 119 9.58 -12.00 19.53
CA PHE A 119 8.98 -11.35 20.72
C PHE A 119 7.50 -10.98 20.48
N PRO A 120 6.61 -11.97 20.31
CA PRO A 120 5.23 -11.69 19.93
C PRO A 120 4.45 -11.06 21.05
N SER A 121 3.80 -9.92 20.77
CA SER A 121 2.78 -9.32 21.64
C SER A 121 1.38 -9.70 21.16
N VAL A 122 0.44 -9.88 22.10
CA VAL A 122 -0.97 -10.08 21.79
C VAL A 122 -1.65 -8.73 21.75
N VAL A 123 -2.29 -8.40 20.64
CA VAL A 123 -2.89 -7.07 20.42
C VAL A 123 -4.37 -7.07 20.79
N PHE A 124 -5.18 -7.89 20.15
CA PHE A 124 -6.61 -8.04 20.44
C PHE A 124 -7.11 -9.42 20.01
N LEU A 125 -8.14 -9.95 20.68
CA LEU A 125 -8.75 -11.24 20.38
C LEU A 125 -7.75 -12.42 20.25
N GLY A 126 -6.59 -12.35 20.89
CA GLY A 126 -5.56 -13.37 20.81
C GLY A 126 -4.69 -13.30 19.54
N LEU A 127 -4.90 -12.30 18.68
CA LEU A 127 -4.08 -12.09 17.49
C LEU A 127 -2.72 -11.51 17.88
N LYS A 128 -1.67 -12.08 17.29
CA LYS A 128 -0.29 -11.59 17.46
C LYS A 128 -0.02 -10.41 16.52
N ASN A 129 0.73 -9.42 16.99
CA ASN A 129 1.10 -8.21 16.24
C ASN A 129 1.72 -8.52 14.87
N TRP A 130 2.68 -9.45 14.78
CA TRP A 130 3.35 -9.79 13.53
C TRP A 130 2.39 -10.24 12.41
N MET A 131 1.24 -10.88 12.76
CA MET A 131 0.24 -11.29 11.77
C MET A 131 -0.41 -10.09 11.10
N LEU A 132 -0.64 -9.02 11.85
CA LEU A 132 -1.27 -7.79 11.38
C LEU A 132 -0.27 -6.91 10.62
N GLU A 133 1.02 -7.04 10.91
CA GLU A 133 2.12 -6.29 10.32
C GLU A 133 2.64 -6.88 9.02
N LEU A 134 2.23 -8.11 8.67
CA LEU A 134 2.56 -8.73 7.38
C LEU A 134 2.15 -7.88 6.17
N ILE A 135 1.19 -6.99 6.32
CA ILE A 135 0.79 -6.06 5.26
C ILE A 135 1.94 -5.15 4.80
N ILE A 136 2.90 -4.86 5.70
CA ILE A 136 4.04 -3.97 5.41
C ILE A 136 4.95 -4.59 4.33
N PRO A 137 5.53 -5.79 4.53
CA PRO A 137 6.35 -6.41 3.49
C PRO A 137 5.54 -6.76 2.23
N ILE A 138 4.29 -7.20 2.36
CA ILE A 138 3.42 -7.46 1.22
C ILE A 138 3.21 -6.18 0.38
N GLY A 139 2.91 -5.05 1.03
CA GLY A 139 2.71 -3.77 0.37
C GLY A 139 3.95 -3.27 -0.36
N PHE A 140 5.12 -3.26 0.31
CA PHE A 140 6.38 -2.88 -0.35
C PHE A 140 6.76 -3.81 -1.49
N GLY A 141 6.51 -5.12 -1.35
CA GLY A 141 6.74 -6.09 -2.42
C GLY A 141 5.88 -5.81 -3.66
N LEU A 142 4.58 -5.59 -3.48
CA LEU A 142 3.66 -5.27 -4.57
C LEU A 142 4.02 -3.94 -5.24
N MET A 143 4.31 -2.89 -4.46
CA MET A 143 4.72 -1.59 -5.01
C MET A 143 6.02 -1.71 -5.81
N SER A 144 7.03 -2.42 -5.29
CA SER A 144 8.29 -2.63 -5.99
C SER A 144 8.08 -3.32 -7.33
N LEU A 145 7.29 -4.39 -7.37
CA LEU A 145 6.96 -5.10 -8.60
C LEU A 145 6.25 -4.20 -9.62
N ARG A 146 5.27 -3.41 -9.17
CA ARG A 146 4.53 -2.48 -10.05
C ARG A 146 5.44 -1.41 -10.64
N PHE A 147 6.32 -0.80 -9.84
CA PHE A 147 7.30 0.16 -10.32
C PHE A 147 8.27 -0.46 -11.32
N LEU A 148 8.77 -1.66 -11.04
CA LEU A 148 9.68 -2.36 -11.94
C LEU A 148 9.03 -2.68 -13.29
N PHE A 149 7.81 -3.26 -13.27
CA PHE A 149 7.05 -3.53 -14.49
C PHE A 149 6.79 -2.28 -15.30
N ARG A 150 6.52 -1.16 -14.63
CA ARG A 150 6.31 0.12 -15.27
C ARG A 150 7.59 0.66 -15.91
N ALA A 151 8.72 0.62 -15.21
CA ALA A 151 10.02 1.02 -15.76
C ALA A 151 10.33 0.25 -17.04
N VAL A 152 10.15 -1.09 -17.02
CA VAL A 152 10.34 -1.96 -18.18
C VAL A 152 9.35 -1.61 -19.31
N LYS A 153 8.06 -1.44 -19.00
CA LYS A 153 7.03 -1.09 -19.98
C LYS A 153 7.35 0.23 -20.68
N VAL A 154 7.73 1.26 -19.96
CA VAL A 154 8.10 2.58 -20.53
C VAL A 154 9.39 2.47 -21.34
N ALA A 155 10.36 1.66 -20.92
CA ALA A 155 11.62 1.47 -21.66
C ALA A 155 11.40 0.80 -23.03
N PHE A 156 10.58 -0.24 -23.11
CA PHE A 156 10.43 -1.08 -24.29
C PHE A 156 9.30 -0.67 -25.25
N ILE A 157 8.26 0.05 -24.78
CA ILE A 157 7.15 0.45 -25.65
C ILE A 157 7.41 1.84 -26.22
N LYS A 158 7.53 1.93 -27.56
CA LYS A 158 7.89 3.12 -28.32
C LYS A 158 6.81 4.21 -28.37
N ASN A 159 5.53 3.90 -28.04
CA ASN A 159 4.36 4.76 -28.25
C ASN A 159 3.48 4.90 -26.99
N ILE A 160 4.04 5.37 -25.85
CA ILE A 160 3.24 5.63 -24.63
C ILE A 160 2.98 7.14 -24.41
N PHE A 161 3.64 8.00 -25.20
CA PHE A 161 3.53 9.45 -25.14
C PHE A 161 3.16 10.04 -26.49
#